data_7c73c7eee402ebe814b21ab930d5d383
#
_entry.id   7c73c7eee402ebe814b21ab930d5d383
#
_cell.length_a   1.000
_cell.length_b   1.000
_cell.length_c   1.000
_cell.angle_alpha   90.00
_cell.angle_beta   90.00
_cell.angle_gamma   90.00
#
_symmetry.space_group_name_H-M   'P 1'
#
loop_
_entity.id
_entity.type
_entity.pdbx_description
1 polymer ?
#
loop_
_entity_poly.entity_id
_entity_poly.type
_entity_poly.pdbx_seq_one_letter_code
_entity_poly.pdbx_strand_id
1 'polypeptide(L)' 'MKLARVIHRDGTPWYLSDDTEINPDIGTVVQVERKTYKFSGTVAYVVHFPGCVGVKELEVSAFNRYFEFL' A
#
# COMPACT_ATOMS: atom_id res chain seq x y z
N MET A 1 5.75 -3.69 11.89
CA MET A 1 5.06 -3.71 10.58
C MET A 1 4.72 -5.14 10.20
N LYS A 2 3.65 -5.30 9.46
CA LYS A 2 3.24 -6.59 8.90
C LYS A 2 3.68 -6.68 7.45
N LEU A 3 3.86 -7.91 6.98
CA LEU A 3 4.11 -8.16 5.56
C LEU A 3 2.81 -8.45 4.82
N ALA A 4 2.74 -7.98 3.59
CA ALA A 4 1.65 -8.25 2.68
C ALA A 4 2.20 -8.45 1.28
N ARG A 5 1.35 -8.88 0.37
CA ARG A 5 1.73 -9.04 -1.04
C ARG A 5 0.66 -8.44 -1.96
N VAL A 6 1.09 -8.01 -3.13
CA VAL A 6 0.19 -7.54 -4.18
C VAL A 6 -0.55 -8.75 -4.76
N ILE A 7 -1.89 -8.69 -4.79
CA ILE A 7 -2.72 -9.77 -5.34
C ILE A 7 -3.51 -9.35 -6.58
N HIS A 8 -3.64 -8.06 -6.83
CA HIS A 8 -4.41 -7.55 -7.96
C HIS A 8 -3.80 -6.28 -8.52
N ARG A 9 -3.83 -6.15 -9.84
CA ARG A 9 -3.44 -4.95 -10.57
C ARG A 9 -4.50 -4.65 -11.63
N ASP A 10 -4.81 -3.37 -11.81
CA ASP A 10 -5.79 -2.92 -12.80
C ASP A 10 -5.15 -2.35 -14.08
N GLY A 11 -3.84 -2.51 -14.22
CA GLY A 11 -3.12 -2.08 -15.42
C GLY A 11 -2.66 -0.63 -15.40
N THR A 12 -2.98 0.13 -14.35
CA THR A 12 -2.51 1.51 -14.20
C THR A 12 -1.34 1.57 -13.22
N PRO A 13 -0.34 2.45 -13.47
CA PRO A 13 0.76 2.62 -12.52
C PRO A 13 0.27 3.26 -11.22
N TRP A 14 0.99 3.01 -10.14
CA TRP A 14 0.74 3.66 -8.85
C TRP A 14 1.76 4.76 -8.61
N TYR A 15 1.32 5.80 -7.88
CA TYR A 15 2.17 6.92 -7.50
C TYR A 15 2.32 6.95 -5.99
N LEU A 16 3.56 7.09 -5.52
CA LEU A 16 3.88 7.16 -4.10
C LEU A 16 3.80 8.61 -3.60
N SER A 17 3.96 8.79 -2.29
CA SER A 17 3.88 10.11 -1.66
C SER A 17 4.90 11.12 -2.18
N ASP A 18 6.01 10.66 -2.76
CA ASP A 18 7.05 11.49 -3.36
C ASP A 18 6.91 11.61 -4.90
N ASP A 19 5.73 11.30 -5.44
CA ASP A 19 5.41 11.29 -6.86
C ASP A 19 6.17 10.24 -7.70
N THR A 20 6.87 9.32 -7.06
CA THR A 20 7.51 8.21 -7.76
C THR A 20 6.44 7.31 -8.37
N GLU A 21 6.56 7.04 -9.66
CA GLU A 21 5.71 6.08 -10.35
C GLU A 21 6.27 4.67 -10.17
N ILE A 22 5.42 3.74 -9.78
CA ILE A 22 5.79 2.33 -9.63
C ILE A 22 4.79 1.43 -10.35
N ASN A 23 5.26 0.27 -10.73
CA ASN A 23 4.44 -0.72 -11.43
C ASN A 23 4.76 -2.12 -10.88
N PRO A 24 4.46 -2.38 -9.60
CA PRO A 24 4.82 -3.63 -8.96
C PRO A 24 4.03 -4.80 -9.54
N ASP A 25 4.70 -5.94 -9.64
CA ASP A 25 4.07 -7.18 -10.09
C ASP A 25 3.21 -7.80 -9.00
N ILE A 26 2.23 -8.60 -9.41
CA ILE A 26 1.50 -9.48 -8.49
C ILE A 26 2.51 -10.40 -7.80
N GLY A 27 2.39 -10.52 -6.48
CA GLY A 27 3.31 -11.27 -5.65
C GLY A 27 4.41 -10.43 -4.99
N THR A 28 4.57 -9.15 -5.38
CA THR A 28 5.51 -8.25 -4.72
C THR A 28 5.20 -8.16 -3.23
N VAL A 29 6.20 -8.42 -2.40
CA VAL A 29 6.06 -8.36 -0.93
C VAL A 29 6.36 -6.94 -0.46
N VAL A 30 5.50 -6.43 0.41
CA VAL A 30 5.57 -5.07 0.94
C VAL A 30 5.48 -5.10 2.46
N GLN A 31 5.92 -4.02 3.10
CA GLN A 31 5.74 -3.80 4.52
C GLN A 31 4.57 -2.83 4.72
N VAL A 32 3.72 -3.14 5.72
CA VAL A 32 2.51 -2.37 5.95
C VAL A 32 2.42 -1.96 7.41
N GLU A 33 2.13 -0.69 7.66
CA GLU A 33 1.81 -0.22 8.98
C GLU A 33 0.41 0.38 9.00
N ARG A 34 -0.25 0.26 10.16
CA ARG A 34 -1.59 0.80 10.37
C ARG A 34 -1.49 2.22 10.88
N LYS A 35 -2.31 3.11 10.31
CA LYS A 35 -2.42 4.49 10.73
C LYS A 35 -3.87 4.83 11.05
N THR A 36 -4.10 5.48 12.20
CA THR A 36 -5.42 5.95 12.58
C THR A 36 -5.40 7.48 12.65
N TYR A 37 -6.32 8.11 11.95
CA TYR A 37 -6.47 9.56 11.97
C TYR A 37 -7.27 9.98 13.20
N LYS A 38 -6.69 10.86 14.04
CA LYS A 38 -7.25 11.24 15.34
C LYS A 38 -8.62 11.88 15.25
N PHE A 39 -8.85 12.72 14.26
CA PHE A 39 -10.09 13.51 14.18
C PHE A 39 -11.25 12.75 13.54
N SER A 40 -10.97 11.88 12.59
CA SER A 40 -12.00 11.14 11.87
C SER A 40 -12.19 9.72 12.38
N GLY A 41 -11.22 9.17 13.11
CA GLY A 41 -11.21 7.77 13.49
C GLY A 41 -10.98 6.82 12.33
N THR A 42 -10.71 7.35 11.13
CA THR A 42 -10.48 6.55 9.93
C THR A 42 -9.16 5.79 10.04
N VAL A 43 -9.18 4.52 9.64
CA VAL A 43 -8.00 3.67 9.59
C VAL A 43 -7.51 3.61 8.15
N ALA A 44 -6.20 3.75 7.97
CA ALA A 44 -5.53 3.58 6.69
C ALA A 44 -4.34 2.63 6.86
N TYR A 45 -3.92 2.04 5.76
CA TYR A 45 -2.68 1.27 5.69
C TYR A 45 -1.65 2.06 4.90
N VAL A 46 -0.45 2.16 5.46
CA VAL A 46 0.71 2.80 4.82
C VAL A 46 1.59 1.69 4.29
N VAL A 47 1.74 1.64 2.97
CA VAL A 47 2.45 0.56 2.28
C VAL A 47 3.84 1.05 1.86
N HIS A 48 4.87 0.31 2.28
CA HIS A 48 6.26 0.56 1.94
C HIS A 48 6.71 -0.48 0.91
N PHE A 49 7.09 0.00 -0.27
CA PHE A 49 7.58 -0.87 -1.35
C PHE A 49 9.10 -1.04 -1.26
N PRO A 50 9.63 -2.23 -1.61
CA PRO A 50 11.07 -2.46 -1.58
C PRO A 50 11.82 -1.46 -2.47
N GLY A 51 12.88 -0.87 -1.91
CA GLY A 51 13.73 0.06 -2.65
C GLY A 51 13.15 1.45 -2.87
N CYS A 52 11.96 1.75 -2.34
CA CYS A 52 11.30 3.04 -2.50
C CYS A 52 11.34 3.84 -1.19
N VAL A 53 11.54 5.15 -1.30
CA VAL A 53 11.49 6.07 -0.16
C VAL A 53 10.06 6.50 0.13
N GLY A 54 9.29 6.84 -0.92
CA GLY A 54 7.90 7.21 -0.79
C GLY A 54 7.01 6.04 -0.40
N VAL A 55 5.84 6.35 0.10
CA VAL A 55 4.86 5.35 0.56
C VAL A 55 3.53 5.54 -0.17
N LYS A 56 2.70 4.52 -0.11
CA LYS A 56 1.33 4.59 -0.61
C LYS A 56 0.37 4.39 0.56
N GLU A 57 -0.51 5.35 0.76
CA GLU A 57 -1.51 5.30 1.82
C GLU A 57 -2.87 4.93 1.22
N LEU A 58 -3.50 3.91 1.77
CA LEU A 58 -4.77 3.37 1.29
C LEU A 58 -5.74 3.17 2.44
N GLU A 59 -7.02 3.46 2.17
CA GLU A 59 -8.09 3.02 3.06
C GLU A 59 -8.15 1.49 3.08
N VAL A 60 -8.71 0.93 4.15
CA VAL A 60 -8.76 -0.53 4.34
C VAL A 60 -9.42 -1.25 3.17
N SER A 61 -10.53 -0.72 2.65
CA SER A 61 -11.25 -1.34 1.53
C SER A 61 -10.40 -1.36 0.25
N ALA A 62 -9.70 -0.27 -0.04
CA ALA A 62 -8.81 -0.19 -1.19
C ALA A 62 -7.60 -1.12 -1.03
N PHE A 63 -7.02 -1.15 0.17
CA PHE A 63 -5.93 -2.07 0.48
C PHE A 63 -6.36 -3.53 0.23
N ASN A 64 -7.50 -3.94 0.75
CA ASN A 64 -7.98 -5.32 0.62
C ASN A 64 -8.26 -5.73 -0.82
N ARG A 65 -8.50 -4.77 -1.71
CA ARG A 65 -8.68 -5.04 -3.13
C ARG A 65 -7.38 -5.45 -3.82
N TYR A 66 -6.27 -4.83 -3.43
CA TYR A 66 -4.98 -4.98 -4.13
C TYR A 66 -3.94 -5.79 -3.37
N PHE A 67 -4.12 -6.00 -2.08
CA PHE A 67 -3.16 -6.67 -1.21
C PHE A 67 -3.82 -7.69 -0.32
N GLU A 68 -3.01 -8.64 0.14
CA GLU A 68 -3.38 -9.51 1.24
C GLU A 68 -2.21 -9.64 2.21
N PHE A 69 -2.50 -9.77 3.49
CA PHE A 69 -1.48 -10.03 4.50
C PHE A 69 -0.96 -11.45 4.39
N LEU A 70 0.33 -11.60 4.62
CA LEU A 70 0.99 -12.91 4.65
C LEU A 70 0.73 -13.65 5.95
#